data_31609ebd90f375ad66cc816a5fcbcfcc
#
_entry.id   31609ebd90f375ad66cc816a5fcbcfcc
#
_cell.length_a   1.000
_cell.length_b   1.000
_cell.length_c   1.000
_cell.angle_alpha   90.00
_cell.angle_beta   90.00
_cell.angle_gamma   90.00
#
_symmetry.space_group_name_H-M   'P 1'
#
loop_
_entity.id
_entity.type
_entity.pdbx_description
1 polymer ?
#
loop_
_entity_poly.entity_id
_entity_poly.type
_entity_poly.pdbx_seq_one_letter_code
_entity_poly.pdbx_strand_id
1 'polypeptide(L)'
;MTVHDGNGWTRCGRGHRHWGRHGAAGLLVAAPDQDGEPRVLLQQRSWWGSHGGAWGPPGGARDSHETELHTALREAEEECALDPDAVTVHGVWRDDHGGWTYRTVLANAPAPLAAFPVSEETREVAWVPVDDVSSLRLHPGFAEQWSALRGVLMPLTVIVDAANVVGSRPDGWWRDRAGAAGRLMDQLAVLASGGITSLPEAVPVPVLERWFPQFVVVLEGAAAAARDPADPGRAPAPSRLRIVRATGSGDDEIARLAACVPGQRLVVTADRELRARCETTGASVIGPRWLLDLL
;
A
#
# COMPACT_ATOMS: atom_id res chain seq x y z
N MET A 1 -26.07 -17.50 1.08
CA MET A 1 -25.20 -18.55 0.49
C MET A 1 -24.16 -17.83 -0.31
N THR A 2 -22.95 -17.76 0.18
CA THR A 2 -21.79 -17.25 -0.57
C THR A 2 -21.52 -18.26 -1.69
N VAL A 3 -21.68 -17.86 -2.92
CA VAL A 3 -21.40 -18.73 -4.08
C VAL A 3 -19.91 -18.63 -4.35
N HIS A 4 -19.14 -19.64 -3.98
CA HIS A 4 -17.72 -19.76 -4.36
C HIS A 4 -17.62 -20.17 -5.83
N ASP A 5 -17.96 -19.25 -6.74
CA ASP A 5 -17.95 -19.50 -8.19
C ASP A 5 -16.55 -19.38 -8.81
N GLY A 6 -15.60 -18.81 -8.06
CA GLY A 6 -14.20 -18.72 -8.43
C GLY A 6 -13.47 -20.07 -8.41
N ASN A 7 -13.97 -21.06 -7.64
CA ASN A 7 -13.32 -22.35 -7.50
C ASN A 7 -13.30 -23.14 -8.81
N GLY A 8 -12.11 -23.50 -9.26
CA GLY A 8 -11.92 -24.33 -10.45
C GLY A 8 -10.61 -24.07 -11.16
N TRP A 9 -10.23 -25.06 -11.97
CA TRP A 9 -9.03 -24.99 -12.77
C TRP A 9 -9.28 -24.22 -14.08
N THR A 10 -8.34 -23.32 -14.43
CA THR A 10 -8.31 -22.63 -15.71
C THR A 10 -6.91 -22.74 -16.34
N ARG A 11 -6.80 -22.40 -17.64
CA ARG A 11 -5.52 -22.30 -18.34
C ARG A 11 -5.23 -20.84 -18.66
N CYS A 12 -4.01 -20.41 -18.41
CA CYS A 12 -3.53 -19.09 -18.82
C CYS A 12 -3.02 -19.09 -20.27
N GLY A 13 -2.74 -17.89 -20.80
CA GLY A 13 -2.19 -17.72 -22.14
C GLY A 13 -0.80 -18.34 -22.35
N ARG A 14 -0.07 -18.65 -21.26
CA ARG A 14 1.21 -19.35 -21.28
C ARG A 14 1.06 -20.88 -21.24
N GLY A 15 -0.19 -21.41 -21.22
CA GLY A 15 -0.51 -22.82 -21.20
C GLY A 15 -0.46 -23.49 -19.83
N HIS A 16 -0.12 -22.76 -18.76
CA HIS A 16 -0.10 -23.29 -17.40
C HIS A 16 -1.53 -23.45 -16.85
N ARG A 17 -1.72 -24.35 -15.91
CA ARG A 17 -2.97 -24.54 -15.17
C ARG A 17 -2.89 -23.80 -13.84
N HIS A 18 -3.94 -23.05 -13.54
CA HIS A 18 -4.08 -22.29 -12.31
C HIS A 18 -5.41 -22.59 -11.63
N TRP A 19 -5.42 -22.51 -10.31
CA TRP A 19 -6.64 -22.54 -9.52
C TRP A 19 -7.22 -21.12 -9.45
N GLY A 20 -8.52 -20.99 -9.65
CA GLY A 20 -9.26 -19.71 -9.67
C GLY A 20 -9.71 -19.33 -11.08
N ARG A 21 -11.02 -19.47 -11.36
CA ARG A 21 -11.62 -19.17 -12.67
C ARG A 21 -11.54 -17.68 -13.03
N HIS A 22 -11.63 -16.81 -12.02
CA HIS A 22 -11.62 -15.36 -12.16
C HIS A 22 -10.28 -14.74 -11.73
N GLY A 23 -9.20 -15.53 -11.66
CA GLY A 23 -7.93 -15.17 -11.07
C GLY A 23 -7.85 -15.58 -9.60
N ALA A 24 -6.78 -15.17 -8.94
CA ALA A 24 -6.55 -15.42 -7.52
C ALA A 24 -5.91 -14.21 -6.85
N ALA A 25 -6.01 -14.11 -5.54
CA ALA A 25 -5.34 -13.08 -4.77
C ALA A 25 -4.85 -13.62 -3.42
N GLY A 26 -3.77 -13.01 -2.91
CA GLY A 26 -3.24 -13.33 -1.59
C GLY A 26 -2.75 -12.07 -0.88
N LEU A 27 -2.65 -12.16 0.45
CA LEU A 27 -2.29 -11.05 1.32
C LEU A 27 -0.87 -11.21 1.85
N LEU A 28 0.03 -10.30 1.46
CA LEU A 28 1.38 -10.22 2.02
C LEU A 28 1.43 -9.10 3.05
N VAL A 29 1.43 -9.46 4.32
CA VAL A 29 1.49 -8.50 5.44
C VAL A 29 2.91 -8.40 5.95
N ALA A 30 3.41 -7.17 6.07
CA ALA A 30 4.67 -6.86 6.74
C ALA A 30 4.42 -6.16 8.09
N ALA A 31 5.23 -6.47 9.08
CA ALA A 31 5.22 -5.80 10.37
C ALA A 31 6.64 -5.75 10.97
N PRO A 32 7.01 -4.71 11.71
CA PRO A 32 8.24 -4.70 12.49
C PRO A 32 8.08 -5.60 13.71
N ASP A 33 9.13 -6.33 14.09
CA ASP A 33 9.18 -7.01 15.37
C ASP A 33 9.55 -6.05 16.52
N GLN A 34 9.81 -6.58 17.71
CA GLN A 34 10.14 -5.79 18.90
C GLN A 34 11.43 -4.98 18.76
N ASP A 35 12.34 -5.44 17.91
CA ASP A 35 13.62 -4.79 17.62
C ASP A 35 13.54 -3.85 16.40
N GLY A 36 12.35 -3.78 15.75
CA GLY A 36 12.10 -2.99 14.56
C GLY A 36 12.46 -3.71 13.26
N GLU A 37 12.87 -4.98 13.31
CA GLU A 37 13.24 -5.76 12.14
C GLU A 37 11.98 -6.20 11.36
N PRO A 38 11.99 -6.05 10.03
CA PRO A 38 10.81 -6.34 9.22
C PRO A 38 10.57 -7.85 9.12
N ARG A 39 9.34 -8.26 9.39
CA ARG A 39 8.84 -9.63 9.21
C ARG A 39 7.64 -9.64 8.27
N VAL A 40 7.43 -10.77 7.62
CA VAL A 40 6.25 -11.01 6.78
C VAL A 40 5.48 -12.22 7.27
N LEU A 41 4.16 -12.14 7.22
CA LEU A 41 3.29 -13.28 7.52
C LEU A 41 3.27 -14.22 6.33
N LEU A 42 3.65 -15.48 6.56
CA LEU A 42 3.56 -16.55 5.59
C LEU A 42 2.86 -17.77 6.19
N GLN A 43 2.22 -18.56 5.32
CA GLN A 43 1.67 -19.86 5.67
C GLN A 43 2.45 -20.98 4.94
N GLN A 44 2.55 -22.14 5.56
CA GLN A 44 2.99 -23.37 4.94
C GLN A 44 1.77 -24.19 4.50
N ARG A 45 1.71 -24.51 3.22
CA ARG A 45 0.62 -25.33 2.64
C ARG A 45 0.69 -26.77 3.15
N SER A 46 -0.46 -27.38 3.39
CA SER A 46 -0.57 -28.81 3.72
C SER A 46 0.00 -29.70 2.63
N TRP A 47 0.50 -30.88 3.01
CA TRP A 47 1.27 -31.77 2.12
C TRP A 47 0.46 -32.35 0.96
N TRP A 48 -0.85 -32.46 1.11
CA TRP A 48 -1.74 -33.10 0.12
C TRP A 48 -2.28 -32.12 -0.94
N GLY A 49 -2.06 -30.82 -0.77
CA GLY A 49 -2.43 -29.80 -1.75
C GLY A 49 -1.42 -29.62 -2.88
N SER A 50 -1.78 -28.81 -3.88
CA SER A 50 -0.83 -28.36 -4.90
C SER A 50 0.34 -27.62 -4.24
N HIS A 51 1.58 -27.97 -4.60
CA HIS A 51 2.79 -27.45 -3.97
C HIS A 51 2.86 -27.66 -2.44
N GLY A 52 2.39 -28.83 -1.95
CA GLY A 52 2.37 -29.17 -0.52
C GLY A 52 3.70 -28.93 0.18
N GLY A 53 3.66 -28.36 1.39
CA GLY A 53 4.83 -27.98 2.19
C GLY A 53 5.57 -26.72 1.72
N ALA A 54 5.10 -26.04 0.67
CA ALA A 54 5.67 -24.76 0.25
C ALA A 54 5.10 -23.60 1.09
N TRP A 55 5.93 -22.59 1.30
CA TRP A 55 5.58 -21.36 1.98
C TRP A 55 5.15 -20.26 1.00
N GLY A 56 4.16 -19.47 1.38
CA GLY A 56 3.69 -18.30 0.63
C GLY A 56 2.72 -17.45 1.45
N PRO A 57 2.30 -16.30 0.95
CA PRO A 57 1.24 -15.54 1.59
C PRO A 57 -0.08 -16.32 1.56
N PRO A 58 -0.97 -16.16 2.57
CA PRO A 58 -2.32 -16.70 2.51
C PRO A 58 -3.05 -16.17 1.28
N GLY A 59 -3.87 -17.01 0.63
CA GLY A 59 -4.59 -16.59 -0.57
C GLY A 59 -5.17 -17.74 -1.38
N GLY A 60 -6.19 -17.40 -2.18
CA GLY A 60 -6.94 -18.36 -2.95
C GLY A 60 -7.69 -17.77 -4.15
N ALA A 61 -8.70 -18.51 -4.62
CA ALA A 61 -9.47 -18.16 -5.80
C ALA A 61 -10.36 -16.93 -5.56
N ARG A 62 -10.37 -16.03 -6.52
CA ARG A 62 -11.27 -14.87 -6.51
C ARG A 62 -12.64 -15.25 -7.07
N ASP A 63 -13.70 -14.93 -6.34
CA ASP A 63 -15.06 -15.05 -6.83
C ASP A 63 -15.41 -13.90 -7.80
N SER A 64 -16.40 -14.11 -8.69
CA SER A 64 -16.76 -13.15 -9.74
C SER A 64 -17.19 -11.79 -9.20
N HIS A 65 -17.78 -11.76 -8.01
CA HIS A 65 -18.29 -10.57 -7.34
C HIS A 65 -17.28 -9.89 -6.42
N GLU A 66 -16.12 -10.51 -6.20
CA GLU A 66 -15.08 -9.98 -5.31
C GLU A 66 -14.09 -9.08 -6.06
N THR A 67 -13.54 -8.11 -5.31
CA THR A 67 -12.30 -7.44 -5.69
C THR A 67 -11.11 -8.27 -5.19
N GLU A 68 -9.92 -8.01 -5.73
CA GLU A 68 -8.68 -8.63 -5.25
C GLU A 68 -8.41 -8.37 -3.76
N LEU A 69 -8.80 -7.17 -3.27
CA LEU A 69 -8.65 -6.80 -1.86
C LEU A 69 -9.55 -7.66 -0.97
N HIS A 70 -10.83 -7.80 -1.36
CA HIS A 70 -11.77 -8.64 -0.62
C HIS A 70 -11.30 -10.09 -0.56
N THR A 71 -10.88 -10.67 -1.71
CA THR A 71 -10.37 -12.04 -1.76
C THR A 71 -9.16 -12.22 -0.84
N ALA A 72 -8.15 -11.34 -0.95
CA ALA A 72 -6.93 -11.49 -0.17
C ALA A 72 -7.16 -11.39 1.36
N LEU A 73 -8.03 -10.46 1.78
CA LEU A 73 -8.37 -10.29 3.19
C LEU A 73 -9.20 -11.46 3.71
N ARG A 74 -10.23 -11.92 2.96
CA ARG A 74 -11.04 -13.10 3.31
C ARG A 74 -10.20 -14.35 3.45
N GLU A 75 -9.34 -14.65 2.47
CA GLU A 75 -8.47 -15.83 2.50
C GLU A 75 -7.50 -15.78 3.70
N ALA A 76 -6.95 -14.61 4.03
CA ALA A 76 -6.08 -14.46 5.18
C ALA A 76 -6.82 -14.69 6.53
N GLU A 77 -8.07 -14.29 6.62
CA GLU A 77 -8.94 -14.58 7.77
C GLU A 77 -9.28 -16.09 7.83
N GLU A 78 -9.70 -16.68 6.70
CA GLU A 78 -10.13 -18.10 6.62
C GLU A 78 -8.98 -19.09 6.82
N GLU A 79 -7.78 -18.76 6.32
CA GLU A 79 -6.61 -19.65 6.39
C GLU A 79 -5.74 -19.45 7.64
N CYS A 80 -5.62 -18.18 8.11
CA CYS A 80 -4.66 -17.79 9.14
C CYS A 80 -5.28 -17.11 10.36
N ALA A 81 -6.61 -16.96 10.46
CA ALA A 81 -7.28 -16.19 11.50
C ALA A 81 -6.78 -14.74 11.64
N LEU A 82 -6.27 -14.17 10.57
CA LEU A 82 -5.78 -12.80 10.57
C LEU A 82 -6.96 -11.83 10.57
N ASP A 83 -6.98 -10.90 11.53
CA ASP A 83 -7.99 -9.84 11.58
C ASP A 83 -7.78 -8.85 10.41
N PRO A 84 -8.70 -8.77 9.42
CA PRO A 84 -8.57 -7.88 8.28
C PRO A 84 -8.62 -6.39 8.66
N ASP A 85 -9.24 -6.03 9.77
CA ASP A 85 -9.32 -4.64 10.24
C ASP A 85 -8.02 -4.17 10.94
N ALA A 86 -7.16 -5.11 11.31
CA ALA A 86 -5.87 -4.81 11.95
C ALA A 86 -4.73 -4.52 10.96
N VAL A 87 -4.97 -4.64 9.65
CA VAL A 87 -3.97 -4.39 8.61
C VAL A 87 -4.32 -3.17 7.76
N THR A 88 -3.29 -2.48 7.28
CA THR A 88 -3.44 -1.36 6.36
C THR A 88 -2.88 -1.73 5.00
N VAL A 89 -3.76 -1.92 4.02
CA VAL A 89 -3.36 -2.19 2.63
C VAL A 89 -2.67 -0.96 2.05
N HIS A 90 -1.53 -1.12 1.36
CA HIS A 90 -0.80 -0.02 0.73
C HIS A 90 -0.47 -0.24 -0.74
N GLY A 91 -0.74 -1.43 -1.30
CA GLY A 91 -0.49 -1.67 -2.70
C GLY A 91 -1.06 -2.98 -3.23
N VAL A 92 -1.07 -3.10 -4.56
CA VAL A 92 -1.44 -4.32 -5.28
C VAL A 92 -0.37 -4.61 -6.33
N TRP A 93 0.28 -5.74 -6.20
CA TRP A 93 1.17 -6.30 -7.21
C TRP A 93 0.38 -7.22 -8.13
N ARG A 94 0.64 -7.16 -9.45
CA ARG A 94 0.00 -8.00 -10.45
C ARG A 94 1.01 -8.93 -11.10
N ASP A 95 0.71 -10.23 -11.08
CA ASP A 95 1.37 -11.23 -11.90
C ASP A 95 0.41 -11.70 -12.99
N ASP A 96 0.68 -11.28 -14.24
CA ASP A 96 -0.19 -11.53 -15.38
C ASP A 96 0.34 -12.66 -16.25
N HIS A 97 -0.43 -13.74 -16.33
CA HIS A 97 -0.13 -14.92 -17.14
C HIS A 97 -0.84 -14.92 -18.52
N GLY A 98 -1.52 -13.81 -18.87
CA GLY A 98 -2.38 -13.75 -20.05
C GLY A 98 -3.66 -14.58 -19.88
N GLY A 99 -4.78 -13.89 -19.66
CA GLY A 99 -6.09 -14.51 -19.38
C GLY A 99 -6.27 -15.07 -17.97
N TRP A 100 -5.24 -15.08 -17.15
CA TRP A 100 -5.30 -15.35 -15.71
C TRP A 100 -4.29 -14.49 -14.98
N THR A 101 -4.67 -13.97 -13.80
CA THR A 101 -3.81 -13.11 -12.99
C THR A 101 -3.81 -13.56 -11.54
N TYR A 102 -2.64 -13.48 -10.90
CA TYR A 102 -2.52 -13.49 -9.45
C TYR A 102 -2.23 -12.07 -8.96
N ARG A 103 -2.92 -11.64 -7.91
CA ARG A 103 -2.66 -10.35 -7.29
C ARG A 103 -2.20 -10.52 -5.85
N THR A 104 -1.02 -10.00 -5.55
CA THR A 104 -0.54 -9.91 -4.17
C THR A 104 -0.94 -8.55 -3.61
N VAL A 105 -1.85 -8.56 -2.66
CA VAL A 105 -2.24 -7.37 -1.89
C VAL A 105 -1.20 -7.17 -0.80
N LEU A 106 -0.58 -5.99 -0.79
CA LEU A 106 0.46 -5.60 0.15
C LEU A 106 -0.16 -4.83 1.30
N ALA A 107 0.13 -5.25 2.52
CA ALA A 107 -0.38 -4.60 3.72
C ALA A 107 0.69 -4.50 4.81
N ASN A 108 0.48 -3.60 5.77
CA ASN A 108 1.29 -3.46 6.96
C ASN A 108 0.44 -3.55 8.22
N ALA A 109 1.06 -4.04 9.28
CA ALA A 109 0.56 -3.96 10.64
C ALA A 109 1.59 -3.24 11.54
N PRO A 110 1.17 -2.62 12.65
CA PRO A 110 2.09 -1.92 13.57
C PRO A 110 3.04 -2.85 14.33
N ALA A 111 2.66 -4.11 14.46
CA ALA A 111 3.43 -5.21 15.05
C ALA A 111 2.94 -6.54 14.49
N PRO A 112 3.65 -7.67 14.68
CA PRO A 112 3.17 -8.99 14.34
C PRO A 112 1.83 -9.30 15.03
N LEU A 113 0.81 -9.55 14.23
CA LEU A 113 -0.54 -9.88 14.71
C LEU A 113 -0.63 -11.34 15.10
N ALA A 114 -1.61 -11.69 15.96
CA ALA A 114 -1.94 -13.08 16.21
C ALA A 114 -2.45 -13.73 14.91
N ALA A 115 -1.82 -14.83 14.53
CA ALA A 115 -2.18 -15.61 13.36
C ALA A 115 -1.84 -17.07 13.61
N PHE A 116 -2.72 -17.97 13.20
CA PHE A 116 -2.58 -19.42 13.39
C PHE A 116 -3.37 -20.19 12.33
N PRO A 117 -2.99 -21.44 12.01
CA PRO A 117 -3.72 -22.26 11.05
C PRO A 117 -5.18 -22.48 11.48
N VAL A 118 -6.12 -22.19 10.58
CA VAL A 118 -7.56 -22.43 10.80
C VAL A 118 -8.09 -23.50 9.83
N SER A 119 -7.60 -23.51 8.60
CA SER A 119 -8.04 -24.44 7.57
C SER A 119 -7.16 -25.68 7.51
N GLU A 120 -7.71 -26.79 7.01
CA GLU A 120 -6.94 -28.01 6.73
C GLU A 120 -5.90 -27.81 5.62
N GLU A 121 -6.03 -26.78 4.82
CA GLU A 121 -5.09 -26.42 3.75
C GLU A 121 -3.80 -25.77 4.26
N THR A 122 -3.83 -25.24 5.50
CA THR A 122 -2.72 -24.55 6.15
C THR A 122 -2.14 -25.43 7.26
N ARG A 123 -0.84 -25.76 7.13
CA ARG A 123 -0.12 -26.55 8.13
C ARG A 123 0.47 -25.70 9.24
N GLU A 124 1.04 -24.56 8.86
CA GLU A 124 1.77 -23.67 9.77
C GLU A 124 1.60 -22.23 9.30
N VAL A 125 1.60 -21.30 10.25
CA VAL A 125 1.60 -19.85 10.00
C VAL A 125 2.73 -19.25 10.83
N ALA A 126 3.55 -18.41 10.22
CA ALA A 126 4.69 -17.79 10.88
C ALA A 126 4.96 -16.37 10.41
N TRP A 127 5.43 -15.54 11.32
CA TRP A 127 6.07 -14.26 11.01
C TRP A 127 7.56 -14.51 10.73
N VAL A 128 7.93 -14.49 9.46
CA VAL A 128 9.27 -14.81 8.98
C VAL A 128 10.08 -13.54 8.80
N PRO A 129 11.32 -13.44 9.33
CA PRO A 129 12.21 -12.33 9.01
C PRO A 129 12.38 -12.19 7.50
N VAL A 130 12.34 -10.97 6.98
CA VAL A 130 12.40 -10.69 5.53
C VAL A 130 13.65 -11.31 4.88
N ASP A 131 14.77 -11.31 5.61
CA ASP A 131 16.04 -11.89 5.12
C ASP A 131 16.02 -13.42 5.05
N ASP A 132 15.20 -14.07 5.87
CA ASP A 132 15.11 -15.53 5.93
C ASP A 132 14.12 -16.13 4.95
N VAL A 133 13.26 -15.33 4.34
CA VAL A 133 12.21 -15.80 3.43
C VAL A 133 12.78 -16.65 2.29
N SER A 134 13.89 -16.22 1.68
CA SER A 134 14.52 -16.94 0.58
C SER A 134 15.12 -18.29 0.97
N SER A 135 15.32 -18.57 2.26
CA SER A 135 15.80 -19.85 2.78
C SER A 135 14.70 -20.91 2.87
N LEU A 136 13.43 -20.49 2.82
CA LEU A 136 12.28 -21.38 2.88
C LEU A 136 12.02 -22.03 1.53
N ARG A 137 11.34 -23.19 1.56
CA ARG A 137 10.78 -23.79 0.35
C ARG A 137 9.55 -22.98 -0.07
N LEU A 138 9.75 -21.96 -0.88
CA LEU A 138 8.67 -21.07 -1.33
C LEU A 138 7.78 -21.74 -2.39
N HIS A 139 6.51 -21.32 -2.45
CA HIS A 139 5.65 -21.57 -3.60
C HIS A 139 6.30 -20.97 -4.86
N PRO A 140 6.39 -21.69 -6.01
CA PRO A 140 7.14 -21.21 -7.18
C PRO A 140 6.75 -19.79 -7.64
N GLY A 141 5.46 -19.51 -7.79
CA GLY A 141 5.00 -18.17 -8.18
C GLY A 141 5.39 -17.08 -7.18
N PHE A 142 5.41 -17.39 -5.88
CA PHE A 142 5.87 -16.43 -4.87
C PHE A 142 7.40 -16.26 -4.90
N ALA A 143 8.15 -17.33 -5.10
CA ALA A 143 9.61 -17.28 -5.23
C ALA A 143 10.07 -16.38 -6.38
N GLU A 144 9.40 -16.49 -7.55
CA GLU A 144 9.67 -15.65 -8.72
C GLU A 144 9.44 -14.15 -8.45
N GLN A 145 8.45 -13.81 -7.62
CA GLN A 145 8.05 -12.44 -7.33
C GLN A 145 8.76 -11.85 -6.11
N TRP A 146 9.34 -12.70 -5.23
CA TRP A 146 9.81 -12.27 -3.91
C TRP A 146 10.81 -11.12 -3.96
N SER A 147 11.77 -11.15 -4.87
CA SER A 147 12.78 -10.08 -5.00
C SER A 147 12.16 -8.70 -5.26
N ALA A 148 11.12 -8.65 -6.09
CA ALA A 148 10.40 -7.43 -6.38
C ALA A 148 9.45 -7.03 -5.22
N LEU A 149 8.71 -8.00 -4.67
CA LEU A 149 7.80 -7.77 -3.54
C LEU A 149 8.53 -7.25 -2.31
N ARG A 150 9.74 -7.78 -2.04
CA ARG A 150 10.60 -7.31 -0.96
C ARG A 150 10.89 -5.80 -1.05
N GLY A 151 11.05 -5.26 -2.26
CA GLY A 151 11.30 -3.84 -2.50
C GLY A 151 10.12 -2.91 -2.22
N VAL A 152 8.91 -3.46 -2.04
CA VAL A 152 7.65 -2.72 -1.86
C VAL A 152 6.89 -3.12 -0.60
N LEU A 153 7.54 -3.78 0.36
CA LEU A 153 6.91 -4.17 1.63
C LEU A 153 6.53 -2.97 2.50
N MET A 154 7.26 -1.87 2.37
CA MET A 154 7.01 -0.67 3.16
C MET A 154 6.08 0.29 2.40
N PRO A 155 5.12 0.93 3.11
CA PRO A 155 4.20 1.87 2.49
C PRO A 155 4.93 3.09 1.91
N LEU A 156 4.34 3.68 0.87
CA LEU A 156 4.74 4.97 0.34
C LEU A 156 4.04 6.08 1.10
N THR A 157 4.79 7.06 1.58
CA THR A 157 4.25 8.31 2.12
C THR A 157 4.51 9.45 1.14
N VAL A 158 3.45 10.16 0.73
CA VAL A 158 3.52 11.36 -0.09
C VAL A 158 3.36 12.59 0.82
N ILE A 159 4.45 13.33 1.02
CA ILE A 159 4.49 14.54 1.84
C ILE A 159 4.20 15.74 0.91
N VAL A 160 3.11 16.43 1.15
CA VAL A 160 2.60 17.48 0.27
C VAL A 160 2.85 18.84 0.90
N ASP A 161 3.67 19.66 0.24
CA ASP A 161 3.80 21.08 0.49
C ASP A 161 2.54 21.79 -0.05
N ALA A 162 1.57 22.01 0.82
CA ALA A 162 0.28 22.58 0.41
C ALA A 162 0.42 23.99 -0.15
N ALA A 163 1.32 24.80 0.38
CA ALA A 163 1.54 26.16 -0.09
C ALA A 163 2.04 26.16 -1.54
N ASN A 164 2.99 25.31 -1.85
CA ASN A 164 3.59 25.17 -3.18
C ASN A 164 2.60 24.56 -4.20
N VAL A 165 1.86 23.51 -3.80
CA VAL A 165 0.86 22.85 -4.67
C VAL A 165 -0.29 23.82 -4.98
N VAL A 166 -0.86 24.47 -3.97
CA VAL A 166 -1.93 25.47 -4.14
C VAL A 166 -1.40 26.67 -4.95
N GLY A 167 -0.20 27.16 -4.62
CA GLY A 167 0.45 28.27 -5.31
C GLY A 167 0.72 28.02 -6.81
N SER A 168 0.78 26.77 -7.23
CA SER A 168 0.97 26.38 -8.62
C SER A 168 -0.32 26.43 -9.47
N ARG A 169 -1.48 26.69 -8.85
CA ARG A 169 -2.78 26.79 -9.54
C ARG A 169 -3.11 28.24 -9.88
N PRO A 170 -3.52 28.56 -11.12
CA PRO A 170 -3.92 29.91 -11.51
C PRO A 170 -5.40 30.19 -11.18
N ASP A 171 -5.87 29.84 -9.96
CA ASP A 171 -7.29 29.85 -9.56
C ASP A 171 -7.65 30.96 -8.55
N GLY A 172 -6.73 31.91 -8.29
CA GLY A 172 -6.96 33.00 -7.34
C GLY A 172 -6.83 32.60 -5.87
N TRP A 173 -6.13 31.52 -5.56
CA TRP A 173 -5.89 30.95 -4.23
C TRP A 173 -5.46 31.98 -3.16
N TRP A 174 -4.78 33.07 -3.56
CA TRP A 174 -4.29 34.09 -2.64
C TRP A 174 -5.41 34.91 -1.97
N ARG A 175 -6.64 34.86 -2.52
CA ARG A 175 -7.81 35.54 -1.96
C ARG A 175 -8.44 34.76 -0.81
N ASP A 176 -8.34 33.44 -0.85
CA ASP A 176 -8.85 32.50 0.15
C ASP A 176 -7.91 31.31 0.28
N ARG A 177 -6.82 31.48 1.01
CA ARG A 177 -5.79 30.45 1.21
C ARG A 177 -6.33 29.24 1.96
N ALA A 178 -7.17 29.45 2.97
CA ALA A 178 -7.76 28.37 3.76
C ALA A 178 -8.74 27.53 2.91
N GLY A 179 -9.63 28.18 2.14
CA GLY A 179 -10.51 27.46 1.24
C GLY A 179 -9.78 26.73 0.12
N ALA A 180 -8.69 27.29 -0.42
CA ALA A 180 -7.87 26.62 -1.43
C ALA A 180 -7.17 25.37 -0.86
N ALA A 181 -6.65 25.44 0.37
CA ALA A 181 -6.09 24.28 1.06
C ALA A 181 -7.17 23.23 1.37
N GLY A 182 -8.38 23.64 1.77
CA GLY A 182 -9.51 22.74 1.98
C GLY A 182 -9.86 21.95 0.72
N ARG A 183 -9.99 22.62 -0.42
CA ARG A 183 -10.24 21.96 -1.72
C ARG A 183 -9.14 20.97 -2.10
N LEU A 184 -7.87 21.30 -1.84
CA LEU A 184 -6.76 20.37 -2.08
C LEU A 184 -6.90 19.12 -1.19
N MET A 185 -7.21 19.29 0.09
CA MET A 185 -7.38 18.17 1.03
C MET A 185 -8.56 17.27 0.66
N ASP A 186 -9.69 17.83 0.22
CA ASP A 186 -10.85 17.06 -0.26
C ASP A 186 -10.48 16.20 -1.49
N GLN A 187 -9.75 16.77 -2.44
CA GLN A 187 -9.27 16.03 -3.61
C GLN A 187 -8.28 14.92 -3.23
N LEU A 188 -7.36 15.20 -2.30
CA LEU A 188 -6.41 14.21 -1.80
C LEU A 188 -7.10 13.07 -1.03
N ALA A 189 -8.18 13.34 -0.30
CA ALA A 189 -8.97 12.31 0.38
C ALA A 189 -9.58 11.33 -0.64
N VAL A 190 -10.10 11.82 -1.75
CA VAL A 190 -10.62 10.99 -2.83
C VAL A 190 -9.50 10.18 -3.48
N LEU A 191 -8.37 10.82 -3.81
CA LEU A 191 -7.21 10.16 -4.41
C LEU A 191 -6.64 9.07 -3.49
N ALA A 192 -6.53 9.34 -2.19
CA ALA A 192 -6.05 8.40 -1.19
C ALA A 192 -6.92 7.13 -1.08
N SER A 193 -8.23 7.29 -1.27
CA SER A 193 -9.18 6.17 -1.26
C SER A 193 -9.13 5.36 -2.55
N GLY A 194 -9.01 6.03 -3.71
CA GLY A 194 -8.98 5.39 -5.03
C GLY A 194 -7.62 4.75 -5.36
N GLY A 195 -6.57 5.23 -4.73
CA GLY A 195 -5.19 4.85 -5.04
C GLY A 195 -4.68 5.47 -6.35
N ILE A 196 -3.40 5.26 -6.63
CA ILE A 196 -2.70 5.75 -7.82
C ILE A 196 -2.08 4.59 -8.59
N THR A 197 -2.03 4.69 -9.92
CA THR A 197 -1.54 3.61 -10.81
C THR A 197 -0.14 3.84 -11.34
N SER A 198 0.43 5.05 -11.13
CA SER A 198 1.78 5.37 -11.57
C SER A 198 2.48 6.28 -10.58
N LEU A 199 3.75 6.01 -10.34
CA LEU A 199 4.67 6.87 -9.58
C LEU A 199 5.61 7.60 -10.54
N PRO A 200 6.16 8.75 -10.13
CA PRO A 200 7.22 9.40 -10.88
C PRO A 200 8.47 8.51 -10.94
N GLU A 201 9.23 8.58 -12.03
CA GLU A 201 10.49 7.83 -12.19
C GLU A 201 11.52 8.12 -11.07
N ALA A 202 11.39 9.26 -10.40
CA ALA A 202 12.21 9.62 -9.25
C ALA A 202 12.03 8.69 -8.04
N VAL A 203 10.97 7.88 -7.98
CA VAL A 203 10.74 6.92 -6.91
C VAL A 203 11.27 5.54 -7.34
N PRO A 204 12.41 5.08 -6.82
CA PRO A 204 13.10 3.88 -7.29
C PRO A 204 12.50 2.60 -6.68
N VAL A 205 11.25 2.30 -7.00
CA VAL A 205 10.54 1.10 -6.51
C VAL A 205 9.96 0.29 -7.67
N PRO A 206 9.77 -1.01 -7.50
CA PRO A 206 9.04 -1.83 -8.45
C PRO A 206 7.65 -1.28 -8.75
N VAL A 207 7.18 -1.46 -9.99
CA VAL A 207 5.87 -0.96 -10.42
C VAL A 207 4.76 -1.84 -9.85
N LEU A 208 3.86 -1.26 -9.07
CA LEU A 208 2.61 -1.89 -8.66
C LEU A 208 1.48 -1.59 -9.67
N GLU A 209 0.50 -2.48 -9.74
CA GLU A 209 -0.76 -2.20 -10.46
C GLU A 209 -1.50 -1.03 -9.83
N ARG A 210 -1.42 -0.92 -8.49
CA ARG A 210 -2.02 0.18 -7.72
C ARG A 210 -1.26 0.42 -6.42
N TRP A 211 -1.08 1.69 -6.11
CA TRP A 211 -0.55 2.18 -4.84
C TRP A 211 -1.68 2.83 -4.04
N PHE A 212 -1.66 2.62 -2.73
CA PHE A 212 -2.51 3.36 -1.78
C PHE A 212 -1.60 4.09 -0.79
N PRO A 213 -0.96 5.20 -1.22
CA PRO A 213 -0.03 5.92 -0.38
C PRO A 213 -0.73 6.61 0.80
N GLN A 214 0.03 6.83 1.86
CA GLN A 214 -0.36 7.77 2.90
C GLN A 214 0.00 9.18 2.45
N PHE A 215 -0.97 10.10 2.40
CA PHE A 215 -0.73 11.50 2.15
C PHE A 215 -0.56 12.25 3.47
N VAL A 216 0.52 13.05 3.57
CA VAL A 216 0.77 13.94 4.69
C VAL A 216 0.79 15.36 4.15
N VAL A 217 -0.25 16.13 4.41
CA VAL A 217 -0.40 17.51 3.93
C VAL A 217 0.11 18.47 5.00
N VAL A 218 1.12 19.24 4.66
CA VAL A 218 1.66 20.29 5.56
C VAL A 218 1.04 21.62 5.23
N LEU A 219 0.36 22.20 6.21
CA LEU A 219 -0.29 23.51 6.15
C LEU A 219 0.48 24.51 7.00
N GLU A 220 0.66 25.73 6.48
CA GLU A 220 1.29 26.84 7.21
C GLU A 220 0.53 28.15 7.06
N GLY A 221 0.84 29.13 7.90
CA GLY A 221 0.27 30.47 7.84
C GLY A 221 -1.26 30.47 7.79
N ALA A 222 -1.85 31.27 6.89
CA ALA A 222 -3.31 31.39 6.76
C ALA A 222 -3.98 30.06 6.28
N ALA A 223 -3.25 29.20 5.57
CA ALA A 223 -3.77 27.89 5.15
C ALA A 223 -4.00 26.93 6.34
N ALA A 224 -3.32 27.13 7.47
CA ALA A 224 -3.51 26.31 8.68
C ALA A 224 -4.92 26.44 9.28
N ALA A 225 -5.69 27.48 8.92
CA ALA A 225 -7.08 27.65 9.30
C ALA A 225 -8.06 26.85 8.41
N ALA A 226 -7.56 26.10 7.41
CA ALA A 226 -8.40 25.26 6.57
C ALA A 226 -9.13 24.22 7.41
N ARG A 227 -10.40 23.96 7.05
CA ARG A 227 -11.21 22.92 7.66
C ARG A 227 -10.71 21.55 7.18
N ASP A 228 -10.65 20.58 8.08
CA ASP A 228 -10.38 19.20 7.72
C ASP A 228 -11.46 18.66 6.77
N PRO A 229 -11.13 17.79 5.83
CA PRO A 229 -12.12 17.15 4.98
C PRO A 229 -13.23 16.53 5.81
N ALA A 230 -14.45 16.63 5.33
CA ALA A 230 -15.57 15.94 5.97
C ALA A 230 -15.30 14.42 5.87
N ASP A 231 -15.32 13.76 7.00
CA ASP A 231 -15.34 12.28 7.01
C ASP A 231 -16.62 11.85 6.28
N PRO A 232 -16.51 11.09 5.17
CA PRO A 232 -17.70 10.66 4.41
C PRO A 232 -18.57 9.63 5.13
N GLY A 233 -18.47 9.52 6.47
CA GLY A 233 -19.46 8.76 7.28
C GLY A 233 -19.39 7.25 7.11
N ARG A 234 -18.26 6.70 6.74
CA ARG A 234 -18.05 5.25 6.67
C ARG A 234 -17.06 4.81 7.74
N ALA A 235 -17.35 3.63 8.36
CA ALA A 235 -16.56 2.98 9.40
C ALA A 235 -15.03 3.12 9.23
N PRO A 236 -14.25 3.10 10.34
CA PRO A 236 -12.91 3.65 10.42
C PRO A 236 -11.87 2.79 9.68
N ALA A 237 -11.86 2.87 8.36
CA ALA A 237 -10.62 2.59 7.67
C ALA A 237 -9.63 3.70 8.08
N PRO A 238 -8.40 3.37 8.47
CA PRO A 238 -7.43 4.38 8.87
C PRO A 238 -7.31 5.42 7.75
N SER A 239 -7.59 6.69 8.07
CA SER A 239 -7.55 7.79 7.12
C SER A 239 -6.16 7.83 6.51
N ARG A 240 -6.05 7.63 5.19
CA ARG A 240 -4.78 7.75 4.46
C ARG A 240 -4.36 9.19 4.22
N LEU A 241 -5.11 10.14 4.75
CA LEU A 241 -4.81 11.56 4.72
C LEU A 241 -4.56 12.07 6.13
N ARG A 242 -3.32 12.47 6.38
CA ARG A 242 -2.88 13.12 7.62
C ARG A 242 -2.63 14.60 7.37
N ILE A 243 -3.16 15.44 8.21
CA ILE A 243 -2.98 16.88 8.13
C ILE A 243 -2.03 17.32 9.25
N VAL A 244 -0.98 18.03 8.88
CA VAL A 244 0.02 18.60 9.78
C VAL A 244 -0.02 20.12 9.64
N ARG A 245 -0.33 20.81 10.73
CA ARG A 245 -0.31 22.26 10.80
C ARG A 245 1.01 22.69 11.41
N ALA A 246 1.89 23.27 10.58
CA ALA A 246 3.18 23.74 11.06
C ALA A 246 2.99 24.90 12.04
N THR A 247 3.64 24.82 13.20
CA THR A 247 3.65 25.89 14.19
C THR A 247 4.65 26.99 13.86
N GLY A 248 5.58 26.71 12.93
CA GLY A 248 6.60 27.60 12.40
C GLY A 248 6.65 27.50 10.87
N SER A 249 7.84 27.33 10.32
CA SER A 249 8.05 27.14 8.88
C SER A 249 7.50 25.79 8.41
N GLY A 250 6.68 25.80 7.35
CA GLY A 250 6.23 24.60 6.67
C GLY A 250 7.39 23.78 6.11
N ASP A 251 8.42 24.43 5.58
CA ASP A 251 9.62 23.80 5.04
C ASP A 251 10.38 23.00 6.10
N ASP A 252 10.51 23.52 7.32
CA ASP A 252 11.17 22.82 8.42
C ASP A 252 10.38 21.57 8.82
N GLU A 253 9.06 21.67 8.85
CA GLU A 253 8.19 20.55 9.17
C GLU A 253 8.22 19.48 8.05
N ILE A 254 8.22 19.87 6.77
CA ILE A 254 8.36 18.95 5.64
C ILE A 254 9.71 18.23 5.70
N ALA A 255 10.82 18.96 5.91
CA ALA A 255 12.16 18.36 6.02
C ALA A 255 12.25 17.40 7.21
N ARG A 256 11.66 17.75 8.35
CA ARG A 256 11.57 16.87 9.52
C ARG A 256 10.79 15.57 9.20
N LEU A 257 9.64 15.69 8.55
CA LEU A 257 8.83 14.54 8.12
C LEU A 257 9.59 13.68 7.12
N ALA A 258 10.28 14.29 6.15
CA ALA A 258 11.10 13.58 5.18
C ALA A 258 12.24 12.79 5.84
N ALA A 259 12.75 13.23 7.00
CA ALA A 259 13.79 12.51 7.75
C ALA A 259 13.24 11.39 8.66
N CYS A 260 12.03 11.58 9.24
CA CYS A 260 11.54 10.71 10.32
C CYS A 260 10.50 9.67 9.89
N VAL A 261 9.78 9.89 8.78
CA VAL A 261 8.74 8.94 8.33
C VAL A 261 9.40 7.68 7.79
N PRO A 262 9.00 6.49 8.28
CA PRO A 262 9.56 5.23 7.79
C PRO A 262 9.08 4.90 6.37
N GLY A 263 9.83 4.04 5.68
CA GLY A 263 9.48 3.55 4.36
C GLY A 263 9.84 4.50 3.22
N GLN A 264 9.15 4.36 2.09
CA GLN A 264 9.36 5.17 0.90
C GLN A 264 8.71 6.55 1.07
N ARG A 265 9.45 7.62 0.74
CA ARG A 265 8.98 9.00 0.92
C ARG A 265 9.09 9.76 -0.38
N LEU A 266 7.99 10.39 -0.78
CA LEU A 266 7.92 11.28 -1.93
C LEU A 266 7.47 12.67 -1.45
N VAL A 267 8.33 13.66 -1.59
CA VAL A 267 7.99 15.06 -1.26
C VAL A 267 7.53 15.78 -2.51
N VAL A 268 6.39 16.48 -2.43
CA VAL A 268 5.82 17.24 -3.53
C VAL A 268 6.02 18.73 -3.26
N THR A 269 7.04 19.33 -3.88
CA THR A 269 7.37 20.75 -3.78
C THR A 269 8.13 21.24 -5.00
N ALA A 270 8.03 22.52 -5.34
CA ALA A 270 8.86 23.20 -6.35
C ALA A 270 9.99 24.03 -5.73
N ASP A 271 9.98 24.20 -4.40
CA ASP A 271 11.01 24.97 -3.70
C ASP A 271 12.37 24.28 -3.80
N ARG A 272 13.39 24.99 -4.31
CA ARG A 272 14.71 24.41 -4.60
C ARG A 272 15.50 24.11 -3.33
N GLU A 273 15.40 24.94 -2.33
CA GLU A 273 16.12 24.77 -1.07
C GLU A 273 15.51 23.60 -0.28
N LEU A 274 14.18 23.56 -0.18
CA LEU A 274 13.47 22.45 0.46
C LEU A 274 13.75 21.12 -0.25
N ARG A 275 13.78 21.10 -1.59
CA ARG A 275 14.14 19.91 -2.37
C ARG A 275 15.50 19.36 -1.94
N ALA A 276 16.54 20.20 -1.95
CA ALA A 276 17.88 19.80 -1.56
C ALA A 276 17.91 19.24 -0.12
N ARG A 277 17.22 19.87 0.81
CA ARG A 277 17.10 19.39 2.21
C ARG A 277 16.45 18.01 2.29
N CYS A 278 15.36 17.78 1.57
CA CYS A 278 14.65 16.50 1.58
C CYS A 278 15.46 15.38 0.91
N GLU A 279 16.12 15.65 -0.21
CA GLU A 279 16.96 14.69 -0.94
C GLU A 279 18.11 14.17 -0.06
N THR A 280 18.70 15.02 0.83
CA THR A 280 19.75 14.57 1.75
C THR A 280 19.26 13.53 2.77
N THR A 281 17.96 13.43 3.01
CA THR A 281 17.35 12.42 3.89
C THR A 281 17.02 11.10 3.18
N GLY A 282 17.30 11.01 1.86
CA GLY A 282 16.94 9.87 1.02
C GLY A 282 15.48 9.88 0.54
N ALA A 283 14.75 10.99 0.71
CA ALA A 283 13.42 11.14 0.14
C ALA A 283 13.51 11.47 -1.36
N SER A 284 12.63 10.89 -2.17
CA SER A 284 12.41 11.35 -3.54
C SER A 284 11.66 12.67 -3.55
N VAL A 285 11.94 13.56 -4.51
CA VAL A 285 11.26 14.85 -4.61
C VAL A 285 10.74 15.10 -6.03
N ILE A 286 9.51 15.58 -6.14
CA ILE A 286 8.83 15.90 -7.40
C ILE A 286 8.14 17.26 -7.33
N GLY A 287 7.96 17.91 -8.49
CA GLY A 287 7.21 19.17 -8.57
C GLY A 287 5.69 18.97 -8.46
N PRO A 288 4.94 20.03 -8.10
CA PRO A 288 3.49 19.99 -7.88
C PRO A 288 2.68 19.46 -9.07
N ARG A 289 3.18 19.65 -10.29
CA ARG A 289 2.45 19.25 -11.51
C ARG A 289 2.07 17.77 -11.52
N TRP A 290 2.99 16.89 -11.10
CA TRP A 290 2.69 15.46 -11.01
C TRP A 290 1.43 15.18 -10.16
N LEU A 291 1.34 15.82 -8.99
CA LEU A 291 0.19 15.63 -8.11
C LEU A 291 -1.07 16.27 -8.70
N LEU A 292 -0.95 17.45 -9.30
CA LEU A 292 -2.07 18.17 -9.92
C LEU A 292 -2.66 17.41 -11.11
N ASP A 293 -1.84 16.66 -11.86
CA ASP A 293 -2.29 15.81 -12.98
C ASP A 293 -3.06 14.56 -12.49
N LEU A 294 -2.98 14.21 -11.20
CA LEU A 294 -3.71 13.10 -10.57
C LEU A 294 -5.04 13.56 -9.92
N LEU A 295 -5.21 14.87 -9.66
CA LEU A 295 -6.38 15.45 -8.99
C LEU A 295 -7.43 15.95 -9.98
#